data_3f165c6a7ba210ef0a62fd555c6f9dbe
#
_entry.id   3f165c6a7ba210ef0a62fd555c6f9dbe
#
_cell.length_a   1.000
_cell.length_b   1.000
_cell.length_c   1.000
_cell.angle_alpha   90.00
_cell.angle_beta   90.00
_cell.angle_gamma   90.00
#
_symmetry.space_group_name_H-M   'P 1'
#
loop_
_entity.id
_entity.type
_entity.pdbx_description
1 polymer ?
#
loop_
_entity_poly.entity_id
_entity_poly.type
_entity_poly.pdbx_seq_one_letter_code
_entity_poly.pdbx_strand_id
1 'polypeptide(L)'
;MKFLLTVLTALAFSQTALAAPSCYTQAEAVAEQAIRIHSELMDIGLNCQHMTPSGQKNLYQSYREFTAQHSGLFAAYENTLLGYFQRTGAKNPEAALNTMRTEFANKISLDSAKMRPDLFCGHYMPRIQRVSTMGQSDIQKWASTFFPGHPTTRPVCGQK
;
A
#
# COMPACT_ATOMS: atom_id res chain seq x y z
N MET A 1 -65.40 -23.27 -30.87
CA MET A 1 -64.39 -22.26 -30.59
C MET A 1 -63.54 -22.79 -29.44
N LYS A 2 -62.31 -23.27 -29.70
CA LYS A 2 -61.38 -23.77 -28.68
C LYS A 2 -60.33 -22.70 -28.45
N PHE A 3 -60.30 -22.07 -27.25
CA PHE A 3 -59.27 -21.16 -26.83
C PHE A 3 -58.05 -21.95 -26.36
N LEU A 4 -56.94 -21.87 -27.10
CA LEU A 4 -55.63 -22.34 -26.65
C LEU A 4 -55.02 -21.26 -25.73
N LEU A 5 -54.87 -21.60 -24.46
CA LEU A 5 -54.14 -20.78 -23.49
C LEU A 5 -52.65 -21.18 -23.59
N THR A 6 -51.82 -20.33 -24.17
CA THR A 6 -50.37 -20.52 -24.22
C THR A 6 -49.75 -19.92 -22.93
N VAL A 7 -49.33 -20.80 -22.02
CA VAL A 7 -48.61 -20.42 -20.82
C VAL A 7 -47.15 -20.16 -21.18
N LEU A 8 -46.72 -18.88 -21.16
CA LEU A 8 -45.32 -18.51 -21.36
C LEU A 8 -44.58 -18.61 -20.02
N THR A 9 -43.82 -19.68 -19.80
CA THR A 9 -42.96 -19.83 -18.62
C THR A 9 -41.66 -19.01 -18.85
N ALA A 10 -41.57 -17.84 -18.17
CA ALA A 10 -40.34 -17.05 -18.11
C ALA A 10 -39.32 -17.74 -17.17
N LEU A 11 -38.29 -18.33 -17.75
CA LEU A 11 -37.10 -18.82 -17.03
C LEU A 11 -36.28 -17.61 -16.56
N ALA A 12 -36.41 -17.27 -15.27
CA ALA A 12 -35.56 -16.30 -14.61
C ALA A 12 -34.16 -16.93 -14.40
N PHE A 13 -33.20 -16.58 -15.24
CA PHE A 13 -31.78 -16.88 -15.00
C PHE A 13 -31.29 -16.03 -13.82
N SER A 14 -31.25 -16.64 -12.64
CA SER A 14 -30.55 -16.06 -11.48
C SER A 14 -29.05 -16.06 -11.77
N GLN A 15 -28.51 -14.92 -12.22
CA GLN A 15 -27.07 -14.73 -12.31
C GLN A 15 -26.54 -14.64 -10.87
N THR A 16 -25.92 -15.73 -10.39
CA THR A 16 -25.11 -15.69 -9.18
C THR A 16 -23.92 -14.77 -9.46
N ALA A 17 -23.98 -13.54 -8.94
CA ALA A 17 -22.81 -12.66 -8.93
C ALA A 17 -21.72 -13.34 -8.11
N LEU A 18 -20.72 -13.92 -8.78
CA LEU A 18 -19.53 -14.43 -8.12
C LEU A 18 -18.84 -13.24 -7.45
N ALA A 19 -18.82 -13.22 -6.12
CA ALA A 19 -18.09 -12.20 -5.38
C ALA A 19 -16.63 -12.18 -5.87
N ALA A 20 -16.12 -11.00 -6.22
CA ALA A 20 -14.74 -10.86 -6.65
C ALA A 20 -13.79 -11.37 -5.55
N PRO A 21 -12.70 -12.09 -5.91
CA PRO A 21 -11.76 -12.61 -4.93
C PRO A 21 -11.23 -11.49 -4.03
N SER A 22 -11.21 -11.71 -2.71
CA SER A 22 -10.67 -10.76 -1.73
C SER A 22 -9.15 -10.81 -1.62
N CYS A 23 -8.48 -11.74 -2.32
CA CYS A 23 -7.03 -11.85 -2.39
C CYS A 23 -6.44 -10.82 -3.35
N TYR A 24 -5.18 -10.49 -3.14
CA TYR A 24 -4.41 -9.62 -4.04
C TYR A 24 -3.93 -10.38 -5.28
N THR A 25 -3.96 -9.74 -6.43
CA THR A 25 -3.07 -10.09 -7.54
C THR A 25 -1.62 -9.79 -7.14
N GLN A 26 -0.65 -10.33 -7.88
CA GLN A 26 0.76 -10.01 -7.65
C GLN A 26 1.04 -8.49 -7.75
N ALA A 27 0.41 -7.81 -8.71
CA ALA A 27 0.56 -6.36 -8.87
C ALA A 27 -0.01 -5.56 -7.68
N GLU A 28 -1.15 -5.99 -7.13
CA GLU A 28 -1.75 -5.36 -5.94
C GLU A 28 -0.91 -5.60 -4.69
N ALA A 29 -0.32 -6.79 -4.54
CA ALA A 29 0.60 -7.08 -3.45
C ALA A 29 1.86 -6.22 -3.51
N VAL A 30 2.45 -6.04 -4.69
CA VAL A 30 3.59 -5.13 -4.93
C VAL A 30 3.19 -3.69 -4.63
N ALA A 31 2.00 -3.25 -5.06
CA ALA A 31 1.50 -1.92 -4.79
C ALA A 31 1.32 -1.67 -3.29
N GLU A 32 0.79 -2.64 -2.53
CA GLU A 32 0.70 -2.53 -1.08
C GLU A 32 2.08 -2.37 -0.44
N GLN A 33 3.07 -3.16 -0.83
CA GLN A 33 4.42 -3.05 -0.29
C GLN A 33 5.06 -1.69 -0.60
N ALA A 34 4.85 -1.15 -1.82
CA ALA A 34 5.33 0.18 -2.18
C ALA A 34 4.70 1.29 -1.31
N ILE A 35 3.38 1.23 -1.07
CA ILE A 35 2.68 2.19 -0.22
C ILE A 35 3.08 2.04 1.24
N ARG A 36 3.34 0.81 1.72
CA ARG A 36 3.91 0.56 3.04
C ARG A 36 5.28 1.24 3.19
N ILE A 37 6.21 0.98 2.26
CA ILE A 37 7.54 1.60 2.24
C ILE A 37 7.43 3.12 2.30
N HIS A 38 6.56 3.71 1.47
CA HIS A 38 6.33 5.14 1.43
C HIS A 38 5.84 5.70 2.77
N SER A 39 4.85 5.04 3.40
CA SER A 39 4.27 5.46 4.67
C SER A 39 5.26 5.33 5.84
N GLU A 40 6.02 4.23 5.87
CA GLU A 40 7.07 4.00 6.88
C GLU A 40 8.19 5.06 6.77
N LEU A 41 8.65 5.37 5.55
CA LEU A 41 9.69 6.38 5.33
C LEU A 41 9.23 7.78 5.74
N MET A 42 7.96 8.12 5.53
CA MET A 42 7.39 9.38 6.00
C MET A 42 7.50 9.50 7.51
N ASP A 43 7.06 8.48 8.23
CA ASP A 43 7.06 8.46 9.67
C ASP A 43 8.48 8.51 10.26
N ILE A 44 9.41 7.73 9.69
CA ILE A 44 10.84 7.77 10.06
C ILE A 44 11.41 9.17 9.83
N GLY A 45 11.13 9.79 8.68
CA GLY A 45 11.59 11.14 8.36
C GLY A 45 11.12 12.18 9.37
N LEU A 46 9.84 12.12 9.75
CA LEU A 46 9.25 13.02 10.75
C LEU A 46 9.84 12.81 12.14
N ASN A 47 9.94 11.58 12.59
CA ASN A 47 10.44 11.28 13.94
C ASN A 47 11.93 11.54 14.09
N CYS A 48 12.73 11.37 13.04
CA CYS A 48 14.19 11.47 13.11
C CYS A 48 14.78 12.78 12.56
N GLN A 49 13.95 13.72 12.07
CA GLN A 49 14.44 14.96 11.47
C GLN A 49 15.31 15.81 12.40
N HIS A 50 15.04 15.77 13.71
CA HIS A 50 15.77 16.51 14.74
C HIS A 50 17.15 15.93 15.04
N MET A 51 17.44 14.70 14.60
CA MET A 51 18.73 14.01 14.78
C MET A 51 19.65 14.15 13.56
N THR A 52 19.26 14.93 12.58
CA THR A 52 20.11 15.18 11.39
C THR A 52 21.38 15.93 11.82
N PRO A 53 22.59 15.42 11.51
CA PRO A 53 23.82 16.10 11.83
C PRO A 53 23.91 17.49 11.18
N SER A 54 24.59 18.41 11.85
CA SER A 54 24.80 19.77 11.34
C SER A 54 25.45 19.74 9.95
N GLY A 55 24.93 20.54 9.02
CA GLY A 55 25.41 20.60 7.64
C GLY A 55 24.86 19.51 6.71
N GLN A 56 24.09 18.55 7.22
CA GLN A 56 23.39 17.57 6.40
C GLN A 56 21.95 18.00 6.12
N LYS A 57 21.40 17.50 5.02
CA LYS A 57 20.01 17.72 4.64
C LYS A 57 19.07 17.05 5.67
N ASN A 58 18.05 17.79 6.10
CA ASN A 58 17.01 17.26 6.99
C ASN A 58 16.37 16.00 6.40
N LEU A 59 16.18 14.96 7.22
CA LEU A 59 15.68 13.66 6.79
C LEU A 59 14.27 13.73 6.20
N TYR A 60 13.41 14.56 6.79
CA TYR A 60 12.06 14.74 6.24
C TYR A 60 12.08 15.45 4.88
N GLN A 61 12.99 16.40 4.67
CA GLN A 61 13.21 16.99 3.35
C GLN A 61 13.74 15.98 2.34
N SER A 62 14.68 15.11 2.74
CA SER A 62 15.18 14.03 1.89
C SER A 62 14.07 13.07 1.47
N TYR A 63 13.18 12.70 2.40
CA TYR A 63 11.98 11.92 2.10
C TYR A 63 11.05 12.64 1.13
N ARG A 64 10.78 13.93 1.33
CA ARG A 64 9.91 14.71 0.44
C ARG A 64 10.44 14.80 -0.99
N GLU A 65 11.74 15.02 -1.14
CA GLU A 65 12.39 15.07 -2.46
C GLU A 65 12.32 13.72 -3.16
N PHE A 66 12.61 12.62 -2.44
CA PHE A 66 12.45 11.26 -2.93
C PHE A 66 11.00 11.01 -3.42
N THR A 67 10.01 11.40 -2.63
CA THR A 67 8.60 11.24 -2.99
C THR A 67 8.24 12.08 -4.22
N ALA A 68 8.69 13.33 -4.29
CA ALA A 68 8.43 14.19 -5.42
C ALA A 68 9.06 13.66 -6.72
N GLN A 69 10.29 13.16 -6.63
CA GLN A 69 11.01 12.57 -7.77
C GLN A 69 10.31 11.33 -8.33
N HIS A 70 9.66 10.54 -7.47
CA HIS A 70 9.01 9.28 -7.81
C HIS A 70 7.47 9.34 -7.74
N SER A 71 6.89 10.56 -7.77
CA SER A 71 5.46 10.78 -7.59
C SER A 71 4.59 9.99 -8.58
N GLY A 72 4.99 9.92 -9.85
CA GLY A 72 4.28 9.15 -10.87
C GLY A 72 4.28 7.64 -10.57
N LEU A 73 5.36 7.09 -10.03
CA LEU A 73 5.44 5.69 -9.64
C LEU A 73 4.52 5.39 -8.45
N PHE A 74 4.55 6.23 -7.42
CA PHE A 74 3.66 6.07 -6.26
C PHE A 74 2.19 6.25 -6.62
N ALA A 75 1.86 7.22 -7.49
CA ALA A 75 0.49 7.37 -8.00
C ALA A 75 0.00 6.13 -8.77
N ALA A 76 0.87 5.46 -9.53
CA ALA A 76 0.51 4.21 -10.21
C ALA A 76 0.20 3.08 -9.21
N TYR A 77 0.96 2.95 -8.12
CA TYR A 77 0.67 1.98 -7.06
C TYR A 77 -0.63 2.30 -6.32
N GLU A 78 -0.89 3.57 -6.03
CA GLU A 78 -2.15 4.02 -5.45
C GLU A 78 -3.35 3.66 -6.33
N ASN A 79 -3.27 3.94 -7.62
CA ASN A 79 -4.31 3.59 -8.57
C ASN A 79 -4.56 2.08 -8.64
N THR A 80 -3.51 1.27 -8.53
CA THR A 80 -3.64 -0.20 -8.47
C THR A 80 -4.44 -0.62 -7.22
N LEU A 81 -4.16 -0.04 -6.05
CA LEU A 81 -4.90 -0.34 -4.82
C LEU A 81 -6.32 0.23 -4.83
N LEU A 82 -6.54 1.40 -5.41
CA LEU A 82 -7.90 1.94 -5.60
C LEU A 82 -8.74 0.98 -6.44
N GLY A 83 -8.18 0.43 -7.52
CA GLY A 83 -8.83 -0.61 -8.33
C GLY A 83 -9.17 -1.87 -7.52
N TYR A 84 -8.27 -2.31 -6.63
CA TYR A 84 -8.55 -3.40 -5.70
C TYR A 84 -9.73 -3.09 -4.79
N PHE A 85 -9.73 -1.93 -4.13
CA PHE A 85 -10.81 -1.53 -3.22
C PHE A 85 -12.16 -1.40 -3.93
N GLN A 86 -12.17 -0.85 -5.16
CA GLN A 86 -13.37 -0.79 -5.99
C GLN A 86 -13.90 -2.20 -6.32
N ARG A 87 -13.02 -3.08 -6.78
CA ARG A 87 -13.36 -4.46 -7.15
C ARG A 87 -13.89 -5.27 -5.97
N THR A 88 -13.39 -5.02 -4.77
CA THR A 88 -13.81 -5.71 -3.53
C THR A 88 -14.99 -5.05 -2.82
N GLY A 89 -15.59 -4.02 -3.42
CA GLY A 89 -16.84 -3.42 -2.94
C GLY A 89 -16.67 -2.39 -1.82
N ALA A 90 -15.50 -1.78 -1.68
CA ALA A 90 -15.33 -0.68 -0.74
C ALA A 90 -16.23 0.50 -1.12
N LYS A 91 -17.05 0.99 -0.18
CA LYS A 91 -17.94 2.14 -0.40
C LYS A 91 -17.18 3.42 -0.75
N ASN A 92 -15.98 3.57 -0.21
CA ASN A 92 -15.08 4.68 -0.48
C ASN A 92 -13.65 4.13 -0.60
N PRO A 93 -13.18 3.82 -1.83
CA PRO A 93 -11.84 3.30 -2.09
C PRO A 93 -10.72 4.21 -1.61
N GLU A 94 -10.89 5.53 -1.73
CA GLU A 94 -9.90 6.51 -1.26
C GLU A 94 -9.77 6.51 0.26
N ALA A 95 -10.87 6.45 0.98
CA ALA A 95 -10.85 6.33 2.43
C ALA A 95 -10.19 5.00 2.86
N ALA A 96 -10.43 3.91 2.14
CA ALA A 96 -9.79 2.62 2.42
C ALA A 96 -8.27 2.69 2.21
N LEU A 97 -7.80 3.33 1.13
CA LEU A 97 -6.38 3.56 0.87
C LEU A 97 -5.74 4.44 1.97
N ASN A 98 -6.40 5.52 2.37
CA ASN A 98 -5.92 6.39 3.43
C ASN A 98 -5.83 5.67 4.79
N THR A 99 -6.81 4.82 5.11
CA THR A 99 -6.77 3.96 6.30
C THR A 99 -5.56 3.03 6.26
N MET A 100 -5.33 2.35 5.14
CA MET A 100 -4.16 1.48 4.96
C MET A 100 -2.83 2.22 5.17
N ARG A 101 -2.68 3.41 4.60
CA ARG A 101 -1.48 4.25 4.79
C ARG A 101 -1.27 4.59 6.27
N THR A 102 -2.33 4.97 6.95
CA THR A 102 -2.31 5.30 8.37
C THR A 102 -1.91 4.09 9.22
N GLU A 103 -2.42 2.92 8.90
CA GLU A 103 -2.06 1.67 9.60
C GLU A 103 -0.58 1.34 9.45
N PHE A 104 0.01 1.53 8.26
CA PHE A 104 1.44 1.33 8.05
C PHE A 104 2.30 2.34 8.81
N ALA A 105 1.93 3.63 8.78
CA ALA A 105 2.62 4.66 9.55
C ALA A 105 2.52 4.37 11.07
N ASN A 106 1.34 4.03 11.57
CA ASN A 106 1.12 3.71 12.99
C ASN A 106 1.98 2.51 13.46
N LYS A 107 2.22 1.53 12.59
CA LYS A 107 3.07 0.39 12.97
C LYS A 107 4.50 0.84 13.30
N ILE A 108 5.08 1.73 12.50
CA ILE A 108 6.41 2.30 12.76
C ILE A 108 6.37 3.26 13.94
N SER A 109 5.34 4.10 14.06
CA SER A 109 5.15 4.98 15.23
C SER A 109 5.08 4.21 16.55
N LEU A 110 4.46 3.03 16.57
CA LEU A 110 4.44 2.16 17.74
C LEU A 110 5.84 1.64 18.11
N ASP A 111 6.69 1.38 17.13
CA ASP A 111 8.09 1.01 17.39
C ASP A 111 8.87 2.20 17.95
N SER A 112 8.64 3.42 17.42
CA SER A 112 9.27 4.64 17.96
C SER A 112 8.84 4.93 19.40
N ALA A 113 7.59 4.63 19.76
CA ALA A 113 7.08 4.81 21.12
C ALA A 113 7.65 3.79 22.15
N LYS A 114 8.13 2.64 21.66
CA LYS A 114 8.70 1.57 22.51
C LYS A 114 10.21 1.64 22.67
N MET A 115 10.87 2.38 21.80
CA MET A 115 12.32 2.53 21.74
C MET A 115 12.72 3.94 22.20
N ARG A 116 13.92 4.08 22.75
CA ARG A 116 14.50 5.41 22.92
C ARG A 116 14.68 6.06 21.53
N PRO A 117 14.44 7.39 21.39
CA PRO A 117 14.52 8.07 20.09
C PRO A 117 15.86 7.88 19.37
N ASP A 118 16.97 7.89 20.11
CA ASP A 118 18.31 7.67 19.57
C ASP A 118 18.47 6.26 18.99
N LEU A 119 17.94 5.24 19.65
CA LEU A 119 17.97 3.86 19.19
C LEU A 119 17.05 3.66 17.97
N PHE A 120 15.85 4.23 18.02
CA PHE A 120 14.92 4.18 16.89
C PHE A 120 15.55 4.81 15.65
N CYS A 121 16.02 6.06 15.77
CA CYS A 121 16.59 6.75 14.63
C CYS A 121 17.92 6.14 14.17
N GLY A 122 18.76 5.64 15.07
CA GLY A 122 19.97 4.90 14.71
C GLY A 122 19.67 3.66 13.87
N HIS A 123 18.54 2.99 14.12
CA HIS A 123 18.12 1.80 13.37
C HIS A 123 17.46 2.15 12.02
N TYR A 124 16.56 3.15 11.99
CA TYR A 124 15.70 3.40 10.84
C TYR A 124 16.18 4.49 9.88
N MET A 125 16.92 5.49 10.37
CA MET A 125 17.45 6.61 9.58
C MET A 125 18.24 6.17 8.31
N PRO A 126 19.06 5.10 8.34
CA PRO A 126 19.77 4.63 7.15
C PRO A 126 18.84 4.26 5.97
N ARG A 127 17.56 3.96 6.22
CA ARG A 127 16.60 3.67 5.15
C ARG A 127 16.36 4.90 4.28
N ILE A 128 16.16 6.10 4.89
CA ILE A 128 15.97 7.34 4.14
C ILE A 128 17.23 7.73 3.38
N GLN A 129 18.39 7.57 3.99
CA GLN A 129 19.66 7.85 3.31
C GLN A 129 19.84 6.96 2.07
N ARG A 130 19.47 5.70 2.15
CA ARG A 130 19.55 4.76 1.03
C ARG A 130 18.56 5.12 -0.09
N VAL A 131 17.30 5.42 0.24
CA VAL A 131 16.28 5.69 -0.79
C VAL A 131 16.54 6.98 -1.55
N SER A 132 17.21 7.95 -0.96
CA SER A 132 17.57 9.21 -1.64
C SER A 132 18.47 9.02 -2.88
N THR A 133 19.10 7.85 -3.00
CA THR A 133 19.96 7.48 -4.14
C THR A 133 19.32 6.42 -5.05
N MET A 134 18.13 5.90 -4.71
CA MET A 134 17.47 4.86 -5.51
C MET A 134 16.82 5.43 -6.76
N GLY A 135 17.02 4.73 -7.88
CA GLY A 135 16.25 4.92 -9.09
C GLY A 135 14.90 4.19 -9.03
N GLN A 136 14.04 4.44 -10.01
CA GLN A 136 12.72 3.82 -10.11
C GLN A 136 12.78 2.28 -10.10
N SER A 137 13.76 1.69 -10.81
CA SER A 137 13.96 0.23 -10.87
C SER A 137 14.28 -0.37 -9.50
N ASP A 138 15.06 0.34 -8.67
CA ASP A 138 15.43 -0.13 -7.34
C ASP A 138 14.23 -0.14 -6.41
N ILE A 139 13.38 0.90 -6.49
CA ILE A 139 12.12 0.99 -5.74
C ILE A 139 11.17 -0.14 -6.14
N GLN A 140 11.03 -0.40 -7.45
CA GLN A 140 10.20 -1.49 -7.97
C GLN A 140 10.71 -2.85 -7.48
N LYS A 141 12.02 -3.08 -7.51
CA LYS A 141 12.64 -4.30 -6.99
C LYS A 141 12.40 -4.45 -5.49
N TRP A 142 12.56 -3.37 -4.72
CA TRP A 142 12.28 -3.39 -3.28
C TRP A 142 10.82 -3.70 -2.98
N ALA A 143 9.87 -3.03 -3.64
CA ALA A 143 8.44 -3.28 -3.50
C ALA A 143 8.03 -4.71 -3.89
N SER A 144 8.77 -5.34 -4.81
CA SER A 144 8.54 -6.72 -5.24
C SER A 144 9.16 -7.77 -4.29
N THR A 145 9.94 -7.34 -3.30
CA THR A 145 10.59 -8.23 -2.34
C THR A 145 9.71 -8.35 -1.10
N PHE A 146 9.12 -9.53 -0.89
CA PHE A 146 8.27 -9.81 0.26
C PHE A 146 9.11 -10.39 1.41
N PHE A 147 9.00 -9.77 2.58
CA PHE A 147 9.69 -10.21 3.78
C PHE A 147 8.71 -10.85 4.76
N PRO A 148 9.08 -11.97 5.41
CA PRO A 148 8.19 -12.63 6.39
C PRO A 148 7.72 -11.71 7.52
N GLY A 149 8.54 -10.75 7.94
CA GLY A 149 8.18 -9.76 8.96
C GLY A 149 7.19 -8.68 8.51
N HIS A 150 6.96 -8.57 7.20
CA HIS A 150 6.07 -7.59 6.58
C HIS A 150 5.15 -8.26 5.55
N PRO A 151 4.29 -9.19 5.97
CA PRO A 151 3.36 -9.85 5.06
C PRO A 151 2.37 -8.83 4.51
N THR A 152 1.80 -9.13 3.34
CA THR A 152 0.68 -8.36 2.79
C THR A 152 -0.54 -8.47 3.70
N THR A 153 -1.39 -7.45 3.71
CA THR A 153 -2.62 -7.42 4.53
C THR A 153 -3.67 -8.41 4.02
N ARG A 154 -3.50 -8.88 2.80
CA ARG A 154 -4.35 -9.91 2.17
C ARG A 154 -3.49 -10.99 1.55
N PRO A 155 -3.96 -12.24 1.49
CA PRO A 155 -3.25 -13.29 0.79
C PRO A 155 -3.11 -12.95 -0.70
N VAL A 156 -2.04 -13.44 -1.34
CA VAL A 156 -1.88 -13.32 -2.79
C VAL A 156 -2.62 -14.48 -3.46
N CYS A 157 -3.42 -14.17 -4.49
CA CYS A 157 -4.21 -15.18 -5.20
C CYS A 157 -3.30 -16.26 -5.80
N GLY A 158 -3.66 -17.53 -5.60
CA GLY A 158 -2.90 -18.67 -6.12
C GLY A 158 -1.64 -19.05 -5.34
N GLN A 159 -1.27 -18.33 -4.30
CA GLN A 159 -0.21 -18.73 -3.36
C GLN A 159 -0.85 -19.48 -2.17
N LYS A 160 -0.36 -20.71 -1.91
CA LYS A 160 -0.71 -21.51 -0.73
C LYS A 160 0.40 -21.41 0.30
#